data_b9bb04e7d99faff9c78094e387f9e99b
#
_entry.id   b9bb04e7d99faff9c78094e387f9e99b
#
_cell.length_a   1.000
_cell.length_b   1.000
_cell.length_c   1.000
_cell.angle_alpha   90.00
_cell.angle_beta   90.00
_cell.angle_gamma   90.00
#
_symmetry.space_group_name_H-M   'P 1'
#
loop_
_entity.id
_entity.type
_entity.pdbx_description
1 polymer ?
#
loop_
_entity_poly.entity_id
_entity_poly.type
_entity_poly.pdbx_seq_one_letter_code
_entity_poly.pdbx_strand_id
1 'polypeptide(L)'
;MKLYKTFLVIIAALLFTSICYAQSDLPDDARRKTESFDRFHTKDIRSELAAFTLSGIAESVGAPTLEKITYTSLTKDSIVFEGDGIRAVVKIGAFDPTKHKLNYDDKFLVRVDRRPYYGNYGKLPKTDITSVTLNIRGFSVEIPPAAYTDLFNLNFTYLDKGVQRTTDAVYVSKVDQRVYLYLFSKDNSGSYEVTWIIQDRKYLRRILDYGFM
;
A
#
# COMPACT_ATOMS: atom_id res chain seq x y z
N MET A 1 41.71 -28.85 33.71
CA MET A 1 40.28 -29.24 33.63
C MET A 1 39.28 -28.08 33.67
N LYS A 2 39.59 -26.91 34.25
CA LYS A 2 38.68 -25.74 34.27
C LYS A 2 38.67 -24.95 32.94
N LEU A 3 39.78 -24.87 32.21
CA LEU A 3 39.82 -24.14 30.91
C LEU A 3 38.97 -24.79 29.79
N TYR A 4 38.91 -26.13 29.78
CA TYR A 4 38.13 -26.85 28.74
C TYR A 4 36.63 -26.64 28.86
N LYS A 5 36.11 -26.50 30.10
CA LYS A 5 34.68 -26.23 30.32
C LYS A 5 34.27 -24.83 29.89
N THR A 6 35.15 -23.85 30.05
CA THR A 6 34.89 -22.46 29.63
C THR A 6 34.91 -22.34 28.11
N PHE A 7 35.79 -23.05 27.41
CA PHE A 7 35.87 -23.06 25.95
C PHE A 7 34.62 -23.72 25.29
N LEU A 8 34.11 -24.80 25.92
CA LEU A 8 32.92 -25.49 25.44
C LEU A 8 31.65 -24.65 25.59
N VAL A 9 31.54 -23.82 26.63
CA VAL A 9 30.40 -22.92 26.85
C VAL A 9 30.43 -21.75 25.86
N ILE A 10 31.59 -21.25 25.50
CA ILE A 10 31.72 -20.16 24.49
C ILE A 10 31.35 -20.65 23.08
N ILE A 11 31.74 -21.89 22.72
CA ILE A 11 31.37 -22.48 21.42
C ILE A 11 29.85 -22.77 21.36
N ALA A 12 29.24 -23.22 22.44
CA ALA A 12 27.80 -23.42 22.51
C ALA A 12 27.03 -22.09 22.42
N ALA A 13 27.52 -21.01 23.01
CA ALA A 13 26.92 -19.68 22.91
C ALA A 13 27.03 -19.08 21.50
N LEU A 14 28.13 -19.36 20.77
CA LEU A 14 28.29 -18.90 19.38
C LEU A 14 27.44 -19.67 18.38
N LEU A 15 27.06 -20.92 18.68
CA LEU A 15 26.15 -21.72 17.86
C LEU A 15 24.67 -21.30 18.01
N PHE A 16 24.31 -20.68 19.14
CA PHE A 16 22.93 -20.19 19.36
C PHE A 16 22.63 -18.83 18.72
N THR A 17 23.62 -18.05 18.31
CA THR A 17 23.42 -16.75 17.67
C THR A 17 23.16 -16.83 16.16
N SER A 18 23.25 -18.01 15.55
CA SER A 18 23.10 -18.20 14.10
C SER A 18 21.69 -18.61 13.64
N ILE A 19 20.71 -18.69 14.54
CA ILE A 19 19.36 -19.21 14.18
C ILE A 19 18.32 -18.09 14.01
N CYS A 20 18.70 -16.83 14.06
CA CYS A 20 17.70 -15.74 14.09
C CYS A 20 17.57 -14.92 12.80
N TYR A 21 18.03 -15.40 11.64
CA TYR A 21 17.87 -14.70 10.36
C TYR A 21 17.33 -15.55 9.22
N ALA A 22 16.61 -16.62 9.52
CA ALA A 22 15.85 -17.38 8.53
C ALA A 22 14.34 -17.21 8.74
N GLN A 23 13.87 -15.99 9.05
CA GLN A 23 12.45 -15.69 9.00
C GLN A 23 12.12 -15.02 7.68
N SER A 24 11.63 -15.89 6.80
CA SER A 24 10.62 -15.70 5.75
C SER A 24 10.93 -14.73 4.64
N ASP A 25 11.71 -15.19 3.68
CA ASP A 25 11.42 -14.92 2.27
C ASP A 25 10.28 -15.85 1.76
N LEU A 26 9.30 -16.16 2.61
CA LEU A 26 8.07 -16.73 2.11
C LEU A 26 7.40 -15.62 1.27
N PRO A 27 7.02 -15.90 0.01
CA PRO A 27 6.24 -14.96 -0.76
C PRO A 27 5.04 -14.56 0.10
N ASP A 28 4.82 -13.25 0.27
CA ASP A 28 3.57 -12.77 0.84
C ASP A 28 2.46 -13.43 0.05
N ASP A 29 1.73 -14.34 0.70
CA ASP A 29 0.69 -15.10 0.03
C ASP A 29 -0.37 -14.08 -0.42
N ALA A 30 -0.46 -13.86 -1.73
CA ALA A 30 -1.44 -12.95 -2.32
C ALA A 30 -2.90 -13.27 -1.94
N ARG A 31 -3.13 -14.36 -1.22
CA ARG A 31 -4.43 -14.76 -0.67
C ARG A 31 -4.73 -14.21 0.72
N ARG A 32 -3.76 -13.57 1.40
CA ARG A 32 -4.00 -12.94 2.71
C ARG A 32 -4.70 -11.61 2.52
N LYS A 33 -5.89 -11.48 3.08
CA LYS A 33 -6.70 -10.26 3.07
C LYS A 33 -6.42 -9.43 4.32
N THR A 34 -6.63 -8.13 4.25
CA THR A 34 -6.67 -7.18 5.39
C THR A 34 -5.45 -7.17 6.32
N GLU A 35 -4.31 -7.65 5.84
CA GLU A 35 -3.15 -7.89 6.72
C GLU A 35 -2.53 -6.59 7.24
N SER A 36 -2.48 -5.53 6.43
CA SER A 36 -1.91 -4.25 6.85
C SER A 36 -2.80 -3.50 7.82
N PHE A 37 -4.12 -3.54 7.59
CA PHE A 37 -5.09 -2.93 8.51
C PHE A 37 -5.10 -3.67 9.86
N ASP A 38 -5.11 -4.98 9.87
CA ASP A 38 -5.17 -5.79 11.10
C ASP A 38 -3.95 -5.58 11.99
N ARG A 39 -2.78 -5.38 11.38
CA ARG A 39 -1.51 -5.11 12.08
C ARG A 39 -1.34 -3.66 12.51
N PHE A 40 -2.29 -2.79 12.21
CA PHE A 40 -2.18 -1.38 12.53
C PHE A 40 -2.72 -1.09 13.93
N HIS A 41 -1.85 -0.68 14.86
CA HIS A 41 -2.18 -0.59 16.29
C HIS A 41 -2.46 0.84 16.81
N THR A 42 -2.19 1.88 16.03
CA THR A 42 -2.48 3.27 16.44
C THR A 42 -3.99 3.50 16.38
N LYS A 43 -4.64 3.51 17.54
CA LYS A 43 -6.11 3.43 17.69
C LYS A 43 -6.87 4.53 16.95
N ASP A 44 -6.42 5.78 17.06
CA ASP A 44 -7.05 6.93 16.42
C ASP A 44 -6.97 6.84 14.88
N ILE A 45 -5.78 6.55 14.33
CA ILE A 45 -5.62 6.36 12.89
C ILE A 45 -6.39 5.13 12.40
N ARG A 46 -6.37 4.03 13.15
CA ARG A 46 -7.13 2.82 12.81
C ARG A 46 -8.63 3.10 12.75
N SER A 47 -9.16 3.84 13.71
CA SER A 47 -10.56 4.26 13.71
C SER A 47 -10.91 5.14 12.51
N GLU A 48 -10.01 6.06 12.12
CA GLU A 48 -10.19 6.90 10.93
C GLU A 48 -10.13 6.08 9.63
N LEU A 49 -9.19 5.14 9.52
CA LEU A 49 -9.10 4.22 8.38
C LEU A 49 -10.36 3.36 8.23
N ALA A 50 -10.93 2.88 9.33
CA ALA A 50 -12.16 2.10 9.33
C ALA A 50 -13.36 2.83 8.74
N ALA A 51 -13.33 4.18 8.74
CA ALA A 51 -14.41 4.99 8.18
C ALA A 51 -14.53 4.89 6.64
N PHE A 52 -13.47 4.49 5.92
CA PHE A 52 -13.46 4.54 4.46
C PHE A 52 -12.76 3.38 3.76
N THR A 53 -11.94 2.57 4.46
CA THR A 53 -11.26 1.42 3.84
C THR A 53 -12.16 0.19 3.83
N LEU A 54 -11.98 -0.68 2.84
CA LEU A 54 -12.68 -1.98 2.79
C LEU A 54 -12.18 -2.91 3.89
N SER A 55 -10.87 -2.90 4.16
CA SER A 55 -10.27 -3.72 5.22
C SER A 55 -10.81 -3.36 6.60
N GLY A 56 -11.11 -2.08 6.81
CA GLY A 56 -11.64 -1.58 8.08
C GLY A 56 -13.16 -1.69 8.24
N ILE A 57 -13.89 -2.17 7.23
CA ILE A 57 -15.35 -2.11 7.21
C ILE A 57 -16.02 -2.77 8.43
N ALA A 58 -15.43 -3.80 8.98
CA ALA A 58 -15.94 -4.47 10.18
C ALA A 58 -15.86 -3.59 11.45
N GLU A 59 -14.98 -2.59 11.45
CA GLU A 59 -14.76 -1.63 12.53
C GLU A 59 -15.38 -0.24 12.25
N SER A 60 -16.13 -0.11 11.15
CA SER A 60 -16.69 1.18 10.73
C SER A 60 -17.80 1.72 11.64
N VAL A 61 -18.39 0.87 12.48
CA VAL A 61 -19.41 1.29 13.44
C VAL A 61 -18.79 2.18 14.52
N GLY A 62 -19.22 3.45 14.57
CA GLY A 62 -18.65 4.44 15.48
C GLY A 62 -17.35 5.11 15.00
N ALA A 63 -16.88 4.78 13.79
CA ALA A 63 -15.75 5.47 13.18
C ALA A 63 -16.06 6.95 12.95
N PRO A 64 -15.07 7.86 13.04
CA PRO A 64 -15.27 9.28 12.88
C PRO A 64 -15.67 9.63 11.43
N THR A 65 -16.48 10.67 11.27
CA THR A 65 -16.76 11.22 9.95
C THR A 65 -15.59 12.08 9.51
N LEU A 66 -14.98 11.72 8.39
CA LEU A 66 -13.91 12.49 7.76
C LEU A 66 -14.45 13.33 6.61
N GLU A 67 -13.83 14.47 6.37
CA GLU A 67 -14.11 15.25 5.18
C GLU A 67 -13.57 14.53 3.95
N LYS A 68 -14.41 14.39 2.92
CA LYS A 68 -14.07 13.67 1.68
C LYS A 68 -13.90 14.65 0.53
N ILE A 69 -12.73 14.66 -0.07
CA ILE A 69 -12.43 15.36 -1.32
C ILE A 69 -12.50 14.33 -2.45
N THR A 70 -13.47 14.50 -3.34
CA THR A 70 -13.63 13.67 -4.53
C THR A 70 -12.73 14.16 -5.67
N TYR A 71 -12.54 13.34 -6.69
CA TYR A 71 -11.73 13.75 -7.83
C TYR A 71 -12.38 14.94 -8.58
N THR A 72 -11.52 15.82 -9.08
CA THR A 72 -11.89 16.97 -9.93
C THR A 72 -11.58 16.71 -11.40
N SER A 73 -10.62 15.82 -11.67
CA SER A 73 -10.29 15.39 -13.02
C SER A 73 -9.91 13.92 -13.01
N LEU A 74 -10.39 13.21 -14.01
CA LEU A 74 -10.12 11.79 -14.21
C LEU A 74 -9.89 11.54 -15.70
N THR A 75 -8.72 10.97 -16.01
CA THR A 75 -8.35 10.53 -17.35
C THR A 75 -7.98 9.05 -17.32
N LYS A 76 -7.65 8.48 -18.47
CA LYS A 76 -7.13 7.11 -18.53
C LYS A 76 -5.88 6.90 -17.68
N ASP A 77 -5.01 7.91 -17.62
CA ASP A 77 -3.67 7.80 -17.07
C ASP A 77 -3.45 8.63 -15.80
N SER A 78 -4.48 9.32 -15.32
CA SER A 78 -4.35 10.14 -14.11
C SER A 78 -5.67 10.41 -13.41
N ILE A 79 -5.58 10.56 -12.09
CA ILE A 79 -6.65 11.08 -11.25
C ILE A 79 -6.14 12.27 -10.44
N VAL A 80 -6.97 13.31 -10.35
CA VAL A 80 -6.67 14.56 -9.62
C VAL A 80 -7.75 14.79 -8.59
N PHE A 81 -7.33 15.05 -7.37
CA PHE A 81 -8.18 15.49 -6.27
C PHE A 81 -7.79 16.92 -5.92
N GLU A 82 -8.76 17.81 -5.79
CA GLU A 82 -8.50 19.20 -5.45
C GLU A 82 -9.64 19.76 -4.59
N GLY A 83 -9.30 20.29 -3.43
CA GLY A 83 -10.23 20.87 -2.46
C GLY A 83 -9.54 21.16 -1.14
N ASP A 84 -10.09 22.07 -0.36
CA ASP A 84 -9.63 22.44 1.00
C ASP A 84 -8.12 22.78 1.10
N GLY A 85 -7.58 23.38 0.03
CA GLY A 85 -6.15 23.66 -0.07
C GLY A 85 -5.26 22.44 -0.29
N ILE A 86 -5.84 21.29 -0.60
CA ILE A 86 -5.14 20.05 -0.91
C ILE A 86 -5.26 19.78 -2.41
N ARG A 87 -4.15 19.42 -3.03
CA ARG A 87 -4.11 18.91 -4.40
C ARG A 87 -3.28 17.63 -4.44
N ALA A 88 -3.91 16.52 -4.79
CA ALA A 88 -3.27 15.22 -4.99
C ALA A 88 -3.40 14.78 -6.44
N VAL A 89 -2.33 14.25 -7.01
CA VAL A 89 -2.34 13.69 -8.37
C VAL A 89 -1.64 12.35 -8.36
N VAL A 90 -2.31 11.35 -8.91
CA VAL A 90 -1.72 10.03 -9.18
C VAL A 90 -1.70 9.83 -10.69
N LYS A 91 -0.53 9.43 -11.20
CA LYS A 91 -0.34 9.12 -12.62
C LYS A 91 0.14 7.70 -12.80
N ILE A 92 -0.39 7.05 -13.81
CA ILE A 92 0.05 5.73 -14.26
C ILE A 92 0.64 5.82 -15.66
N GLY A 93 1.50 4.86 -15.99
CA GLY A 93 2.12 4.74 -17.31
C GLY A 93 2.16 3.29 -17.79
N ALA A 94 2.62 3.09 -19.02
CA ALA A 94 2.85 1.75 -19.52
C ALA A 94 4.05 1.12 -18.82
N PHE A 95 3.88 -0.09 -18.28
CA PHE A 95 4.96 -0.83 -17.66
C PHE A 95 5.97 -1.30 -18.73
N ASP A 96 7.24 -0.99 -18.52
CA ASP A 96 8.33 -1.41 -19.41
C ASP A 96 9.13 -2.54 -18.75
N PRO A 97 8.89 -3.81 -19.11
CA PRO A 97 9.56 -4.95 -18.48
C PRO A 97 11.07 -4.96 -18.65
N THR A 98 11.61 -4.23 -19.62
CA THR A 98 13.06 -4.18 -19.87
C THR A 98 13.82 -3.38 -18.81
N LYS A 99 13.12 -2.53 -18.05
CA LYS A 99 13.66 -1.70 -16.97
C LYS A 99 13.62 -2.38 -15.61
N HIS A 100 13.05 -3.57 -15.52
CA HIS A 100 12.78 -4.25 -14.27
C HIS A 100 13.40 -5.64 -14.21
N LYS A 101 13.79 -6.05 -13.01
CA LYS A 101 14.21 -7.44 -12.76
C LYS A 101 12.97 -8.27 -12.42
N LEU A 102 12.59 -9.16 -13.33
CA LEU A 102 11.44 -10.04 -13.19
C LEU A 102 11.87 -11.40 -12.64
N ASN A 103 11.20 -11.88 -11.60
CA ASN A 103 11.42 -13.19 -11.03
C ASN A 103 10.17 -14.04 -11.21
N TYR A 104 10.33 -15.22 -11.79
CA TYR A 104 9.27 -16.16 -12.07
C TYR A 104 9.42 -17.41 -11.20
N ASP A 105 8.28 -17.99 -10.81
CA ASP A 105 8.15 -19.34 -10.31
C ASP A 105 7.32 -20.12 -11.34
N ASP A 106 7.96 -21.06 -12.07
CA ASP A 106 7.44 -21.64 -13.29
C ASP A 106 7.04 -20.53 -14.28
N LYS A 107 5.75 -20.43 -14.63
CA LYS A 107 5.19 -19.42 -15.53
C LYS A 107 4.62 -18.18 -14.83
N PHE A 108 4.60 -18.17 -13.50
CA PHE A 108 4.00 -17.10 -12.72
C PHE A 108 5.03 -16.06 -12.31
N LEU A 109 4.77 -14.80 -12.64
CA LEU A 109 5.57 -13.72 -12.13
C LEU A 109 5.29 -13.58 -10.61
N VAL A 110 6.32 -13.68 -9.78
CA VAL A 110 6.20 -13.63 -8.32
C VAL A 110 6.82 -12.39 -7.72
N ARG A 111 7.81 -11.77 -8.39
CA ARG A 111 8.44 -10.54 -7.91
C ARG A 111 8.85 -9.63 -9.06
N VAL A 112 8.76 -8.32 -8.83
CA VAL A 112 9.33 -7.26 -9.66
C VAL A 112 10.38 -6.55 -8.81
N ASP A 113 11.60 -6.39 -9.33
CA ASP A 113 12.74 -5.78 -8.63
C ASP A 113 13.04 -6.40 -7.25
N ARG A 114 12.90 -7.73 -7.16
CA ARG A 114 13.07 -8.55 -5.96
C ARG A 114 12.03 -8.31 -4.86
N ARG A 115 10.96 -7.55 -5.13
CA ARG A 115 9.87 -7.27 -4.18
C ARG A 115 8.60 -7.99 -4.59
N PRO A 116 7.75 -8.38 -3.65
CA PRO A 116 6.36 -8.67 -3.95
C PRO A 116 5.74 -7.51 -4.72
N TYR A 117 4.80 -7.79 -5.62
CA TYR A 117 4.06 -6.76 -6.33
C TYR A 117 2.56 -6.97 -6.21
N TYR A 118 1.79 -5.91 -6.37
CA TYR A 118 0.36 -5.90 -6.16
C TYR A 118 -0.35 -5.49 -7.45
N GLY A 119 -1.48 -6.13 -7.71
CA GLY A 119 -2.22 -6.00 -8.96
C GLY A 119 -1.89 -7.13 -9.96
N ASN A 120 -2.92 -7.92 -10.35
CA ASN A 120 -2.87 -9.01 -11.32
C ASN A 120 -1.74 -10.04 -11.08
N TYR A 121 -1.76 -10.64 -9.89
CA TYR A 121 -0.76 -11.62 -9.45
C TYR A 121 -0.50 -12.73 -10.49
N GLY A 122 0.77 -13.11 -10.61
CA GLY A 122 1.22 -14.18 -11.53
C GLY A 122 1.39 -13.76 -12.97
N LYS A 123 0.99 -12.55 -13.35
CA LYS A 123 1.06 -12.04 -14.73
C LYS A 123 1.94 -10.80 -14.84
N LEU A 124 2.49 -10.59 -16.03
CA LEU A 124 3.23 -9.38 -16.33
C LEU A 124 2.31 -8.15 -16.20
N PRO A 125 2.70 -7.13 -15.42
CA PRO A 125 1.96 -5.87 -15.34
C PRO A 125 1.82 -5.19 -16.70
N LYS A 126 0.74 -4.46 -16.90
CA LYS A 126 0.52 -3.60 -18.07
C LYS A 126 0.84 -2.14 -17.79
N THR A 127 0.61 -1.71 -16.56
CA THR A 127 0.84 -0.33 -16.12
C THR A 127 1.47 -0.31 -14.73
N ASP A 128 2.19 0.76 -14.44
CA ASP A 128 2.77 1.09 -13.15
C ASP A 128 2.36 2.51 -12.71
N ILE A 129 2.55 2.82 -11.43
CA ILE A 129 2.37 4.18 -10.93
C ILE A 129 3.66 4.96 -11.20
N THR A 130 3.59 5.95 -12.08
CA THR A 130 4.73 6.79 -12.46
C THR A 130 4.98 7.93 -11.50
N SER A 131 3.93 8.45 -10.85
CA SER A 131 4.06 9.47 -9.82
C SER A 131 2.86 9.55 -8.89
N VAL A 132 3.15 9.88 -7.63
CA VAL A 132 2.17 10.32 -6.64
C VAL A 132 2.65 11.66 -6.11
N THR A 133 1.90 12.72 -6.39
CA THR A 133 2.23 14.07 -5.92
C THR A 133 1.14 14.61 -5.02
N LEU A 134 1.54 15.30 -3.96
CA LEU A 134 0.62 15.89 -3.01
C LEU A 134 1.11 17.28 -2.61
N ASN A 135 0.20 18.24 -2.65
CA ASN A 135 0.42 19.59 -2.14
C ASN A 135 -0.64 19.91 -1.10
N ILE A 136 -0.24 20.46 0.03
CA ILE A 136 -1.14 20.87 1.12
C ILE A 136 -0.86 22.33 1.43
N ARG A 137 -1.80 23.21 1.08
CA ARG A 137 -1.72 24.67 1.31
C ARG A 137 -0.41 25.28 0.78
N GLY A 138 -0.02 24.92 -0.45
CA GLY A 138 1.18 25.40 -1.12
C GLY A 138 2.47 24.65 -0.77
N PHE A 139 2.45 23.69 0.18
CA PHE A 139 3.62 22.89 0.54
C PHE A 139 3.57 21.54 -0.17
N SER A 140 4.63 21.19 -0.87
CA SER A 140 4.80 19.87 -1.47
C SER A 140 5.11 18.84 -0.38
N VAL A 141 4.37 17.74 -0.39
CA VAL A 141 4.63 16.58 0.47
C VAL A 141 5.28 15.49 -0.38
N GLU A 142 6.45 15.07 0.02
CA GLU A 142 7.17 13.99 -0.66
C GLU A 142 6.57 12.64 -0.29
N ILE A 143 6.05 11.91 -1.28
CA ILE A 143 5.67 10.50 -1.17
C ILE A 143 6.83 9.69 -1.78
N PRO A 144 7.59 8.92 -0.97
CA PRO A 144 8.77 8.24 -1.48
C PRO A 144 8.39 7.18 -2.54
N PRO A 145 9.17 7.00 -3.61
CA PRO A 145 8.91 6.01 -4.66
C PRO A 145 8.66 4.60 -4.10
N ALA A 146 9.37 4.21 -3.04
CA ALA A 146 9.17 2.93 -2.38
C ALA A 146 7.74 2.71 -1.82
N ALA A 147 6.94 3.77 -1.71
CA ALA A 147 5.56 3.70 -1.25
C ALA A 147 4.54 3.41 -2.38
N TYR A 148 4.97 3.34 -3.65
CA TYR A 148 4.06 3.06 -4.76
C TYR A 148 4.66 2.27 -5.93
N THR A 149 5.98 2.06 -6.02
CA THR A 149 6.63 1.37 -7.16
C THR A 149 6.39 -0.14 -7.20
N ASP A 150 5.72 -0.72 -6.23
CA ASP A 150 5.27 -2.11 -6.18
C ASP A 150 3.77 -2.28 -6.52
N LEU A 151 3.09 -1.17 -6.85
CA LEU A 151 1.68 -1.13 -7.21
C LEU A 151 1.52 -1.06 -8.72
N PHE A 152 0.85 -2.06 -9.29
CA PHE A 152 0.69 -2.19 -10.73
C PHE A 152 -0.77 -2.34 -11.12
N ASN A 153 -1.07 -2.11 -12.40
CA ASN A 153 -2.41 -2.23 -12.99
C ASN A 153 -3.49 -1.48 -12.20
N LEU A 154 -3.14 -0.29 -11.69
CA LEU A 154 -4.10 0.55 -10.97
C LEU A 154 -5.23 0.96 -11.90
N ASN A 155 -6.45 0.66 -11.48
CA ASN A 155 -7.68 1.09 -12.13
C ASN A 155 -8.36 2.16 -11.29
N PHE A 156 -8.48 3.38 -11.79
CA PHE A 156 -9.17 4.47 -11.07
C PHE A 156 -10.69 4.30 -11.02
N THR A 157 -11.22 3.40 -11.84
CA THR A 157 -12.68 3.16 -11.90
C THR A 157 -12.97 1.68 -12.07
N TYR A 158 -14.17 1.29 -11.67
CA TYR A 158 -14.72 -0.04 -11.90
C TYR A 158 -16.18 0.03 -12.35
N LEU A 159 -16.66 -1.03 -12.98
CA LEU A 159 -18.06 -1.16 -13.33
C LEU A 159 -18.87 -1.75 -12.18
N ASP A 160 -19.92 -1.07 -11.78
CA ASP A 160 -20.92 -1.57 -10.83
C ASP A 160 -22.29 -1.50 -11.50
N LYS A 161 -22.89 -2.65 -11.79
CA LYS A 161 -24.17 -2.78 -12.49
C LYS A 161 -24.24 -1.94 -13.79
N GLY A 162 -23.14 -1.93 -14.55
CA GLY A 162 -23.02 -1.19 -15.81
C GLY A 162 -22.73 0.31 -15.66
N VAL A 163 -22.60 0.81 -14.43
CA VAL A 163 -22.24 2.20 -14.15
C VAL A 163 -20.77 2.27 -13.75
N GLN A 164 -20.03 3.18 -14.36
CA GLN A 164 -18.64 3.45 -13.99
C GLN A 164 -18.58 4.21 -12.66
N ARG A 165 -17.86 3.67 -11.69
CA ARG A 165 -17.72 4.21 -10.32
C ARG A 165 -16.26 4.28 -9.92
N THR A 166 -16.00 5.12 -8.93
CA THR A 166 -14.73 5.14 -8.16
C THR A 166 -15.03 5.32 -6.69
N THR A 167 -14.19 4.73 -5.85
CA THR A 167 -14.14 4.98 -4.39
C THR A 167 -12.92 5.80 -4.01
N ASP A 168 -12.06 6.09 -4.97
CA ASP A 168 -10.85 6.87 -4.77
C ASP A 168 -11.19 8.27 -4.25
N ALA A 169 -10.47 8.70 -3.23
CA ALA A 169 -10.71 9.99 -2.60
C ALA A 169 -9.51 10.43 -1.75
N VAL A 170 -9.50 11.69 -1.39
CA VAL A 170 -8.70 12.19 -0.27
C VAL A 170 -9.63 12.38 0.92
N TYR A 171 -9.23 11.86 2.08
CA TYR A 171 -9.95 12.07 3.34
C TYR A 171 -9.11 12.95 4.26
N VAL A 172 -9.79 13.83 5.01
CA VAL A 172 -9.14 14.80 5.90
C VAL A 172 -9.71 14.66 7.30
N SER A 173 -8.82 14.42 8.27
CA SER A 173 -9.12 14.49 9.68
C SER A 173 -8.99 15.94 10.17
N LYS A 174 -10.08 16.52 10.68
CA LYS A 174 -10.07 17.89 11.22
C LYS A 174 -9.37 17.97 12.58
N VAL A 175 -9.36 16.86 13.32
CA VAL A 175 -8.80 16.83 14.69
C VAL A 175 -7.28 16.91 14.66
N ASP A 176 -6.63 16.10 13.83
CA ASP A 176 -5.17 15.94 13.82
C ASP A 176 -4.52 16.42 12.51
N GLN A 177 -5.26 17.13 11.65
CA GLN A 177 -4.79 17.62 10.35
C GLN A 177 -4.14 16.52 9.50
N ARG A 178 -4.60 15.27 9.66
CA ARG A 178 -4.14 14.16 8.85
C ARG A 178 -4.86 14.16 7.51
N VAL A 179 -4.11 13.78 6.49
CA VAL A 179 -4.62 13.62 5.13
C VAL A 179 -4.36 12.18 4.71
N TYR A 180 -5.38 11.55 4.16
CA TYR A 180 -5.36 10.19 3.64
C TYR A 180 -5.64 10.23 2.15
N LEU A 181 -4.66 9.86 1.33
CA LEU A 181 -4.91 9.61 -0.08
C LEU A 181 -5.23 8.12 -0.24
N TYR A 182 -6.48 7.82 -0.57
CA TYR A 182 -7.02 6.47 -0.70
C TYR A 182 -7.32 6.13 -2.14
N LEU A 183 -6.85 4.97 -2.59
CA LEU A 183 -7.19 4.39 -3.89
C LEU A 183 -7.58 2.93 -3.72
N PHE A 184 -8.57 2.51 -4.50
CA PHE A 184 -9.02 1.14 -4.60
C PHE A 184 -9.00 0.65 -6.04
N SER A 185 -8.05 -0.20 -6.37
CA SER A 185 -7.96 -0.87 -7.66
C SER A 185 -8.78 -2.15 -7.64
N LYS A 186 -9.93 -2.14 -8.29
CA LYS A 186 -10.77 -3.33 -8.45
C LYS A 186 -10.43 -4.05 -9.73
N ASP A 187 -9.90 -5.26 -9.61
CA ASP A 187 -9.65 -6.17 -10.71
C ASP A 187 -10.01 -7.60 -10.27
N ASN A 188 -10.55 -8.40 -11.19
CA ASN A 188 -10.95 -9.79 -10.90
C ASN A 188 -9.75 -10.71 -10.58
N SER A 189 -8.54 -10.26 -10.87
CA SER A 189 -7.31 -11.05 -10.73
C SER A 189 -6.27 -10.47 -9.78
N GLY A 190 -6.59 -9.39 -9.05
CA GLY A 190 -5.60 -8.77 -8.17
C GLY A 190 -6.03 -7.44 -7.56
N SER A 191 -7.26 -7.39 -7.01
CA SER A 191 -7.74 -6.18 -6.31
C SER A 191 -6.88 -5.84 -5.10
N TYR A 192 -6.62 -4.55 -4.92
CA TYR A 192 -5.96 -4.02 -3.73
C TYR A 192 -6.49 -2.62 -3.39
N GLU A 193 -6.37 -2.25 -2.15
CA GLU A 193 -6.55 -0.88 -1.69
C GLU A 193 -5.26 -0.35 -1.08
N VAL A 194 -5.00 0.91 -1.28
CA VAL A 194 -3.84 1.59 -0.74
C VAL A 194 -4.24 2.92 -0.13
N THR A 195 -3.70 3.20 1.06
CA THR A 195 -3.83 4.48 1.72
C THR A 195 -2.45 5.03 2.06
N TRP A 196 -2.12 6.20 1.54
CA TRP A 196 -0.97 6.97 2.03
C TRP A 196 -1.44 7.90 3.13
N ILE A 197 -0.80 7.79 4.29
CA ILE A 197 -1.11 8.57 5.49
C ILE A 197 -0.10 9.70 5.59
N ILE A 198 -0.62 10.91 5.67
CA ILE A 198 0.15 12.14 5.82
C ILE A 198 -0.25 12.79 7.14
N GLN A 199 0.70 13.17 7.95
CA GLN A 199 0.50 13.92 9.18
C GLN A 199 1.51 15.07 9.25
N ASP A 200 1.07 16.24 9.68
CA ASP A 200 1.91 17.44 9.79
C ASP A 200 2.65 17.76 8.48
N ARG A 201 2.00 17.58 7.33
CA ARG A 201 2.55 17.74 5.97
C ARG A 201 3.75 16.85 5.66
N LYS A 202 3.86 15.70 6.34
CA LYS A 202 4.89 14.70 6.11
C LYS A 202 4.26 13.35 5.82
N TYR A 203 4.83 12.63 4.87
CA TYR A 203 4.46 11.23 4.66
C TYR A 203 4.79 10.43 5.91
N LEU A 204 3.79 9.78 6.50
CA LEU A 204 3.95 8.94 7.67
C LEU A 204 4.20 7.49 7.26
N ARG A 205 3.28 6.91 6.51
CA ARG A 205 3.37 5.53 6.03
C ARG A 205 2.28 5.21 5.02
N ARG A 206 2.39 4.02 4.43
CA ARG A 206 1.38 3.37 3.60
C ARG A 206 0.68 2.24 4.35
N ILE A 207 -0.61 2.08 4.12
CA ILE A 207 -1.39 0.88 4.41
C ILE A 207 -1.78 0.28 3.07
N LEU A 208 -1.62 -1.01 2.93
CA LEU A 208 -1.93 -1.74 1.71
C LEU A 208 -2.57 -3.07 2.06
N ASP A 209 -3.78 -3.29 1.60
CA ASP A 209 -4.51 -4.55 1.74
C ASP A 209 -4.97 -5.04 0.37
N TYR A 210 -5.09 -6.34 0.19
CA TYR A 210 -5.30 -6.94 -1.12
C TYR A 210 -6.12 -8.23 -1.04
N GLY A 211 -6.48 -8.78 -2.20
CA GLY A 211 -7.25 -10.01 -2.29
C GLY A 211 -8.76 -9.79 -2.09
N PHE A 212 -9.26 -8.60 -2.29
CA PHE A 212 -10.69 -8.32 -2.36
C PHE A 212 -11.28 -8.90 -3.65
N MET A 213 -12.38 -9.63 -3.54
CA MET A 213 -13.14 -10.21 -4.67
C MET A 213 -14.44 -9.43 -4.91
#